data_ea40260b0e7b440124cc4c72657ae9a5
#
_entry.id   ea40260b0e7b440124cc4c72657ae9a5
#
_cell.length_a   1.000
_cell.length_b   1.000
_cell.length_c   1.000
_cell.angle_alpha   90.00
_cell.angle_beta   90.00
_cell.angle_gamma   90.00
#
_symmetry.space_group_name_H-M   'P 1'
#
loop_
_entity.id
_entity.type
_entity.pdbx_description
1 polymer ?
#
loop_
_entity_poly.entity_id
_entity_poly.type
_entity_poly.pdbx_seq_one_letter_code
_entity_poly.pdbx_strand_id
1 'polypeptide(L)'
;MVAGLIDHRLSEVEFTGVTDLPAAVQRSQVIVTATPATKPLIQADWVQPGTHLNAIGADMEGKQELDAKLFQRAQAYTDDVPQASEVGEIQNPIKAGVIKPEQVAEIGNALLDPTLGRHDANAITIFDSTGIALQDLAAANLAFVRAKEQGVGTQVDL
;
A
#
# COMPACT_ATOMS: atom_id res chain seq x y z
N MET A 1 2.21 15.39 18.84
CA MET A 1 2.86 14.09 18.57
C MET A 1 3.51 14.02 17.17
N VAL A 2 3.63 15.11 16.44
CA VAL A 2 4.31 15.17 15.13
C VAL A 2 5.80 15.58 15.29
N ALA A 3 6.15 16.24 16.37
CA ALA A 3 7.49 16.82 16.59
C ALA A 3 8.65 15.80 16.74
N GLY A 4 8.38 14.51 16.92
CA GLY A 4 9.41 13.47 17.05
C GLY A 4 9.79 12.76 15.74
N LEU A 5 9.10 13.07 14.63
CA LEU A 5 9.34 12.44 13.32
C LEU A 5 10.27 13.25 12.41
N ILE A 6 10.65 14.45 12.83
CA ILE A 6 11.56 15.32 12.05
C ILE A 6 13.00 14.91 12.41
N ASP A 7 13.47 13.82 11.83
CA ASP A 7 14.89 13.54 11.74
C ASP A 7 15.54 14.58 10.80
N HIS A 8 16.81 14.91 11.02
CA HIS A 8 17.60 15.85 10.22
C HIS A 8 17.57 15.59 8.70
N ARG A 9 17.16 14.39 8.27
CA ARG A 9 17.00 14.00 6.85
C ARG A 9 15.70 14.48 6.22
N LEU A 10 14.72 14.89 7.01
CA LEU A 10 13.40 15.35 6.58
C LEU A 10 13.14 16.83 6.90
N SER A 11 14.20 17.59 7.18
CA SER A 11 14.10 19.01 7.55
C SER A 11 13.45 19.90 6.46
N GLU A 12 13.45 19.43 5.21
CA GLU A 12 12.83 20.14 4.07
C GLU A 12 11.36 19.71 3.82
N VAL A 13 10.84 18.77 4.61
CA VAL A 13 9.46 18.26 4.48
C VAL A 13 8.56 18.98 5.47
N GLU A 14 7.49 19.59 4.97
CA GLU A 14 6.44 20.18 5.81
C GLU A 14 5.47 19.08 6.28
N PHE A 15 5.27 18.99 7.60
CA PHE A 15 4.33 18.08 8.23
C PHE A 15 3.14 18.87 8.77
N THR A 16 1.95 18.58 8.25
CA THR A 16 0.71 19.22 8.69
C THR A 16 -0.27 18.19 9.23
N GLY A 17 -0.75 18.39 10.47
CA GLY A 17 -1.85 17.61 11.03
C GLY A 17 -3.17 18.13 10.49
N VAL A 18 -4.05 17.25 10.02
CA VAL A 18 -5.37 17.61 9.48
C VAL A 18 -6.47 16.81 10.15
N THR A 19 -7.65 17.41 10.30
CA THR A 19 -8.86 16.77 10.83
C THR A 19 -9.95 16.62 9.76
N ASP A 20 -9.88 17.41 8.69
CA ASP A 20 -10.77 17.31 7.53
C ASP A 20 -10.21 16.30 6.54
N LEU A 21 -10.58 15.02 6.72
CA LEU A 21 -10.10 13.92 5.90
C LEU A 21 -10.54 14.05 4.43
N PRO A 22 -11.80 14.37 4.10
CA PRO A 22 -12.22 14.60 2.71
C PRO A 22 -11.36 15.63 1.98
N ALA A 23 -11.15 16.80 2.58
CA ALA A 23 -10.33 17.87 1.99
C ALA A 23 -8.86 17.46 1.86
N ALA A 24 -8.33 16.68 2.80
CA ALA A 24 -6.97 16.16 2.72
C ALA A 24 -6.82 15.17 1.55
N VAL A 25 -7.74 14.22 1.41
CA VAL A 25 -7.75 13.23 0.32
C VAL A 25 -7.83 13.91 -1.04
N GLN A 26 -8.73 14.89 -1.19
CA GLN A 26 -8.90 15.61 -2.47
C GLN A 26 -7.65 16.38 -2.93
N ARG A 27 -6.74 16.74 -2.03
CA ARG A 27 -5.49 17.47 -2.36
C ARG A 27 -4.29 16.56 -2.51
N SER A 28 -4.43 15.28 -2.16
CA SER A 28 -3.30 14.34 -2.12
C SER A 28 -3.08 13.64 -3.46
N GLN A 29 -1.84 13.63 -3.93
CA GLN A 29 -1.41 12.81 -5.07
C GLN A 29 -1.04 11.39 -4.63
N VAL A 30 -0.58 11.22 -3.40
CA VAL A 30 -0.26 9.92 -2.80
C VAL A 30 -0.95 9.82 -1.45
N ILE A 31 -1.65 8.71 -1.23
CA ILE A 31 -2.36 8.42 0.01
C ILE A 31 -1.83 7.09 0.54
N VAL A 32 -1.52 7.03 1.83
CA VAL A 32 -1.17 5.80 2.52
C VAL A 32 -2.18 5.56 3.63
N THR A 33 -2.83 4.41 3.63
CA THR A 33 -3.67 3.94 4.73
C THR A 33 -2.98 2.80 5.45
N ALA A 34 -2.91 2.88 6.78
CA ALA A 34 -2.26 1.88 7.63
C ALA A 34 -2.99 1.81 8.98
N THR A 35 -4.27 1.46 8.95
CA THR A 35 -5.15 1.46 10.12
C THR A 35 -5.80 0.09 10.33
N PRO A 36 -6.33 -0.20 11.53
CA PRO A 36 -7.09 -1.42 11.77
C PRO A 36 -8.58 -1.28 11.38
N ALA A 37 -8.93 -0.36 10.49
CA ALA A 37 -10.31 -0.08 10.13
C ALA A 37 -11.01 -1.30 9.51
N THR A 38 -12.29 -1.45 9.83
CA THR A 38 -13.19 -2.48 9.27
C THR A 38 -14.31 -1.86 8.42
N LYS A 39 -14.22 -0.56 8.17
CA LYS A 39 -15.13 0.21 7.32
C LYS A 39 -14.34 1.25 6.54
N PRO A 40 -14.76 1.58 5.31
CA PRO A 40 -14.03 2.53 4.48
C PRO A 40 -13.77 3.88 5.17
N LEU A 41 -12.52 4.27 5.24
CA LEU A 41 -12.06 5.59 5.67
C LEU A 41 -11.99 6.54 4.48
N ILE A 42 -11.57 6.03 3.32
CA ILE A 42 -11.43 6.80 2.08
C ILE A 42 -12.63 6.49 1.18
N GLN A 43 -13.43 7.51 0.91
CA GLN A 43 -14.57 7.37 0.00
C GLN A 43 -14.14 7.55 -1.45
N ALA A 44 -14.79 6.82 -2.36
CA ALA A 44 -14.41 6.80 -3.76
C ALA A 44 -14.49 8.18 -4.44
N ASP A 45 -15.47 8.99 -4.09
CA ASP A 45 -15.70 10.32 -4.66
C ASP A 45 -14.72 11.41 -4.19
N TRP A 46 -13.96 11.16 -3.13
CA TRP A 46 -12.92 12.09 -2.66
C TRP A 46 -11.63 11.98 -3.46
N VAL A 47 -11.36 10.80 -4.03
CA VAL A 47 -10.08 10.51 -4.71
C VAL A 47 -10.07 11.13 -6.10
N GLN A 48 -9.07 11.96 -6.38
CA GLN A 48 -8.93 12.66 -7.65
C GLN A 48 -8.22 11.81 -8.71
N PRO A 49 -8.46 12.08 -10.01
CA PRO A 49 -7.65 11.49 -11.07
C PRO A 49 -6.16 11.70 -10.81
N GLY A 50 -5.36 10.70 -11.14
CA GLY A 50 -3.91 10.73 -10.96
C GLY A 50 -3.41 10.35 -9.58
N THR A 51 -4.29 10.14 -8.59
CA THR A 51 -3.90 9.73 -7.24
C THR A 51 -3.38 8.29 -7.21
N HIS A 52 -2.34 8.06 -6.41
CA HIS A 52 -1.86 6.73 -6.01
C HIS A 52 -2.22 6.45 -4.55
N LEU A 53 -2.76 5.25 -4.28
CA LEU A 53 -3.07 4.81 -2.93
C LEU A 53 -2.23 3.57 -2.57
N ASN A 54 -1.59 3.61 -1.41
CA ASN A 54 -1.00 2.44 -0.76
C ASN A 54 -1.92 2.01 0.40
N ALA A 55 -2.63 0.91 0.24
CA ALA A 55 -3.50 0.33 1.26
C ALA A 55 -2.73 -0.75 2.02
N ILE A 56 -2.26 -0.41 3.22
CA ILE A 56 -1.35 -1.25 4.02
C ILE A 56 -2.05 -1.85 5.24
N GLY A 57 -3.20 -1.29 5.64
CA GLY A 57 -3.85 -1.68 6.90
C GLY A 57 -4.71 -2.93 6.83
N ALA A 58 -5.15 -3.35 5.64
CA ALA A 58 -6.00 -4.53 5.46
C ALA A 58 -5.14 -5.79 5.29
N ASP A 59 -4.82 -6.47 6.39
CA ASP A 59 -4.02 -7.69 6.48
C ASP A 59 -4.77 -8.87 7.14
N MET A 60 -6.08 -8.74 7.30
CA MET A 60 -6.97 -9.74 7.92
C MET A 60 -8.36 -9.70 7.29
N GLU A 61 -9.07 -10.82 7.39
CA GLU A 61 -10.47 -10.88 6.95
C GLU A 61 -11.34 -9.82 7.64
N GLY A 62 -12.17 -9.14 6.84
CA GLY A 62 -13.11 -8.11 7.30
C GLY A 62 -12.50 -6.71 7.52
N LYS A 63 -11.19 -6.53 7.40
CA LYS A 63 -10.60 -5.19 7.35
C LYS A 63 -10.92 -4.49 6.04
N GLN A 64 -11.08 -3.17 6.12
CA GLN A 64 -11.35 -2.33 4.96
C GLN A 64 -11.03 -0.87 5.25
N GLU A 65 -10.21 -0.26 4.43
CA GLU A 65 -9.85 1.16 4.52
C GLU A 65 -10.41 1.99 3.36
N LEU A 66 -10.59 1.38 2.17
CA LEU A 66 -11.03 2.04 0.95
C LEU A 66 -12.48 1.65 0.59
N ASP A 67 -13.24 2.59 0.02
CA ASP A 67 -14.55 2.27 -0.57
C ASP A 67 -14.35 1.33 -1.77
N ALA A 68 -15.05 0.19 -1.76
CA ALA A 68 -15.00 -0.80 -2.82
C ALA A 68 -15.28 -0.21 -4.22
N LYS A 69 -16.12 0.82 -4.31
CA LYS A 69 -16.43 1.52 -5.58
C LYS A 69 -15.20 2.17 -6.22
N LEU A 70 -14.16 2.48 -5.44
CA LEU A 70 -12.94 3.06 -5.96
C LEU A 70 -12.25 2.12 -6.97
N PHE A 71 -12.35 0.83 -6.75
CA PHE A 71 -11.75 -0.20 -7.59
C PHE A 71 -12.39 -0.31 -8.99
N GLN A 72 -13.59 0.25 -9.21
CA GLN A 72 -14.21 0.32 -10.54
C GLN A 72 -13.45 1.24 -11.51
N ARG A 73 -12.71 2.21 -10.98
CA ARG A 73 -12.00 3.24 -11.76
C ARG A 73 -10.51 3.32 -11.49
N ALA A 74 -10.01 2.41 -10.67
CA ALA A 74 -8.59 2.32 -10.33
C ALA A 74 -7.95 1.10 -10.93
N GLN A 75 -6.68 1.21 -11.29
CA GLN A 75 -5.82 0.08 -11.61
C GLN A 75 -5.25 -0.46 -10.29
N ALA A 76 -5.57 -1.70 -9.98
CA ALA A 76 -5.18 -2.33 -8.72
C ALA A 76 -3.98 -3.25 -8.88
N TYR A 77 -3.08 -3.18 -7.92
CA TYR A 77 -1.93 -4.04 -7.75
C TYR A 77 -1.92 -4.63 -6.35
N THR A 78 -1.30 -5.78 -6.20
CA THR A 78 -1.05 -6.41 -4.90
C THR A 78 0.29 -7.13 -4.88
N ASP A 79 0.74 -7.57 -3.72
CA ASP A 79 1.90 -8.46 -3.55
C ASP A 79 1.58 -9.91 -3.94
N ASP A 80 0.39 -10.42 -3.60
CA ASP A 80 -0.07 -11.78 -3.94
C ASP A 80 -1.59 -11.79 -4.10
N VAL A 81 -2.09 -12.10 -5.30
CA VAL A 81 -3.53 -12.03 -5.60
C VAL A 81 -4.36 -13.04 -4.80
N PRO A 82 -3.98 -14.31 -4.67
CA PRO A 82 -4.69 -15.26 -3.81
C PRO A 82 -4.82 -14.77 -2.37
N GLN A 83 -3.73 -14.35 -1.73
CA GLN A 83 -3.74 -13.89 -0.36
C GLN A 83 -4.58 -12.60 -0.19
N ALA A 84 -4.38 -11.60 -1.05
CA ALA A 84 -5.11 -10.34 -0.98
C ALA A 84 -6.61 -10.49 -1.23
N SER A 85 -7.02 -11.49 -2.01
CA SER A 85 -8.44 -11.81 -2.22
C SER A 85 -9.15 -12.30 -0.96
N GLU A 86 -8.40 -12.81 0.03
CA GLU A 86 -8.94 -13.32 1.29
C GLU A 86 -8.80 -12.30 2.44
N VAL A 87 -7.65 -11.62 2.52
CA VAL A 87 -7.30 -10.79 3.69
C VAL A 87 -6.91 -9.36 3.34
N GLY A 88 -6.67 -9.03 2.06
CA GLY A 88 -6.28 -7.70 1.59
C GLY A 88 -7.47 -6.75 1.39
N GLU A 89 -7.16 -5.56 0.93
CA GLU A 89 -8.15 -4.52 0.61
C GLU A 89 -9.08 -4.94 -0.55
N ILE A 90 -8.57 -5.77 -1.49
CA ILE A 90 -9.37 -6.25 -2.64
C ILE A 90 -10.41 -7.31 -2.25
N GLN A 91 -10.36 -7.92 -1.05
CA GLN A 91 -11.32 -8.92 -0.61
C GLN A 91 -12.78 -8.45 -0.72
N ASN A 92 -13.06 -7.21 -0.27
CA ASN A 92 -14.42 -6.67 -0.26
C ASN A 92 -14.93 -6.29 -1.65
N PRO A 93 -14.18 -5.58 -2.52
CA PRO A 93 -14.58 -5.36 -3.91
C PRO A 93 -14.78 -6.66 -4.70
N ILE A 94 -14.01 -7.71 -4.45
CA ILE A 94 -14.22 -9.04 -5.08
C ILE A 94 -15.51 -9.68 -4.56
N LYS A 95 -15.70 -9.75 -3.24
CA LYS A 95 -16.93 -10.29 -2.61
C LYS A 95 -18.19 -9.55 -3.09
N ALA A 96 -18.08 -8.25 -3.34
CA ALA A 96 -19.17 -7.41 -3.85
C ALA A 96 -19.35 -7.49 -5.38
N GLY A 97 -18.51 -8.21 -6.11
CA GLY A 97 -18.55 -8.31 -7.56
C GLY A 97 -18.18 -7.03 -8.30
N VAL A 98 -17.48 -6.12 -7.64
CA VAL A 98 -17.01 -4.83 -8.20
C VAL A 98 -15.84 -5.04 -9.14
N ILE A 99 -14.93 -5.94 -8.79
CA ILE A 99 -13.80 -6.39 -9.59
C ILE A 99 -13.68 -7.92 -9.51
N LYS A 100 -12.86 -8.48 -10.40
CA LYS A 100 -12.47 -9.88 -10.38
C LYS A 100 -10.97 -9.99 -10.06
N PRO A 101 -10.49 -11.10 -9.47
CA PRO A 101 -9.06 -11.31 -9.20
C PRO A 101 -8.17 -11.11 -10.44
N GLU A 102 -8.65 -11.53 -11.62
CA GLU A 102 -7.90 -11.44 -12.88
C GLU A 102 -7.68 -10.00 -13.36
N GLN A 103 -8.36 -9.03 -12.77
CA GLN A 103 -8.21 -7.59 -13.05
C GLN A 103 -7.14 -6.93 -12.17
N VAL A 104 -6.58 -7.66 -11.21
CA VAL A 104 -5.53 -7.18 -10.30
C VAL A 104 -4.19 -7.72 -10.74
N ALA A 105 -3.19 -6.87 -10.86
CA ALA A 105 -1.84 -7.27 -11.21
C ALA A 105 -0.99 -7.50 -9.96
N GLU A 106 -0.14 -8.52 -9.96
CA GLU A 106 0.90 -8.63 -8.95
C GLU A 106 2.01 -7.61 -9.24
N ILE A 107 2.45 -6.91 -8.21
CA ILE A 107 3.45 -5.84 -8.34
C ILE A 107 4.77 -6.35 -8.90
N GLY A 108 5.14 -7.60 -8.57
CA GLY A 108 6.33 -8.24 -9.14
C GLY A 108 6.28 -8.37 -10.66
N ASN A 109 5.11 -8.74 -11.19
CA ASN A 109 4.89 -8.83 -12.63
C ASN A 109 4.92 -7.44 -13.29
N ALA A 110 4.34 -6.43 -12.65
CA ALA A 110 4.35 -5.04 -13.16
C ALA A 110 5.76 -4.43 -13.16
N LEU A 111 6.65 -4.86 -12.27
CA LEU A 111 8.07 -4.44 -12.28
C LEU A 111 8.86 -5.09 -13.42
N LEU A 112 8.48 -6.29 -13.85
CA LEU A 112 9.13 -7.01 -14.93
C LEU A 112 8.56 -6.65 -16.31
N ASP A 113 7.28 -6.33 -16.39
CA ASP A 113 6.58 -5.94 -17.60
C ASP A 113 5.99 -4.52 -17.47
N PRO A 114 6.67 -3.49 -18.02
CA PRO A 114 6.18 -2.12 -17.97
C PRO A 114 4.78 -1.92 -18.56
N THR A 115 4.30 -2.83 -19.42
CA THR A 115 2.94 -2.74 -20.00
C THR A 115 1.83 -2.93 -18.96
N LEU A 116 2.16 -3.49 -17.80
CA LEU A 116 1.25 -3.61 -16.66
C LEU A 116 1.28 -2.38 -15.76
N GLY A 117 2.17 -1.43 -16.02
CA GLY A 117 2.32 -0.21 -15.26
C GLY A 117 1.25 0.85 -15.56
N ARG A 118 1.42 2.01 -14.94
CA ARG A 118 0.56 3.17 -15.15
C ARG A 118 0.92 3.87 -16.46
N HIS A 119 -0.02 3.95 -17.41
CA HIS A 119 0.18 4.58 -18.72
C HIS A 119 -0.54 5.92 -18.89
N ASP A 120 -1.51 6.22 -18.03
CA ASP A 120 -2.25 7.47 -18.05
C ASP A 120 -1.96 8.25 -16.75
N ALA A 121 -1.53 9.49 -16.88
CA ALA A 121 -1.25 10.37 -15.76
C ALA A 121 -2.49 10.62 -14.87
N ASN A 122 -3.69 10.50 -15.44
CA ASN A 122 -4.95 10.62 -14.71
C ASN A 122 -5.45 9.30 -14.12
N ALA A 123 -4.82 8.17 -14.44
CA ALA A 123 -5.22 6.89 -13.86
C ALA A 123 -5.04 6.91 -12.33
N ILE A 124 -6.06 6.46 -11.62
CA ILE A 124 -5.95 6.16 -10.20
C ILE A 124 -5.31 4.79 -10.07
N THR A 125 -4.34 4.65 -9.20
CA THR A 125 -3.68 3.37 -8.92
C THR A 125 -3.77 3.03 -7.45
N ILE A 126 -3.99 1.76 -7.13
CA ILE A 126 -4.05 1.23 -5.76
C ILE A 126 -3.02 0.10 -5.66
N PHE A 127 -2.18 0.15 -4.64
CA PHE A 127 -1.37 -0.98 -4.22
C PHE A 127 -1.92 -1.49 -2.88
N ASP A 128 -2.43 -2.71 -2.90
CA ASP A 128 -2.91 -3.45 -1.74
C ASP A 128 -1.77 -4.34 -1.24
N SER A 129 -1.18 -3.97 -0.11
CA SER A 129 -0.09 -4.72 0.51
C SER A 129 -0.59 -5.51 1.70
N THR A 130 -0.60 -6.81 1.56
CA THR A 130 -0.99 -7.73 2.64
C THR A 130 0.21 -8.21 3.45
N GLY A 131 1.43 -7.94 2.96
CA GLY A 131 2.67 -8.47 3.52
C GLY A 131 2.82 -9.97 3.26
N ILE A 132 3.90 -10.34 2.60
CA ILE A 132 4.25 -11.76 2.36
C ILE A 132 5.58 -12.08 3.03
N ALA A 133 5.71 -13.25 3.64
CA ALA A 133 6.91 -13.70 4.35
C ALA A 133 8.19 -13.66 3.49
N LEU A 134 8.03 -13.71 2.16
CA LEU A 134 9.14 -13.57 1.22
C LEU A 134 9.81 -12.19 1.31
N GLN A 135 9.06 -11.12 1.61
CA GLN A 135 9.58 -9.76 1.78
C GLN A 135 10.45 -9.68 3.05
N ASP A 136 10.01 -10.30 4.14
CA ASP A 136 10.79 -10.39 5.39
C ASP A 136 12.08 -11.18 5.19
N LEU A 137 11.99 -12.31 4.50
CA LEU A 137 13.15 -13.15 4.18
C LEU A 137 14.17 -12.38 3.33
N ALA A 138 13.71 -11.66 2.30
CA ALA A 138 14.59 -10.87 1.43
C ALA A 138 15.28 -9.73 2.20
N ALA A 139 14.52 -9.01 3.03
CA ALA A 139 15.05 -7.93 3.87
C ALA A 139 16.04 -8.46 4.92
N ALA A 140 15.71 -9.56 5.60
CA ALA A 140 16.58 -10.19 6.59
C ALA A 140 17.88 -10.69 5.96
N ASN A 141 17.81 -11.35 4.80
CA ASN A 141 18.98 -11.82 4.07
C ASN A 141 19.89 -10.65 3.65
N LEU A 142 19.32 -9.56 3.11
CA LEU A 142 20.08 -8.37 2.74
C LEU A 142 20.77 -7.75 3.95
N ALA A 143 20.05 -7.60 5.08
CA ALA A 143 20.59 -7.07 6.32
C ALA A 143 21.74 -7.94 6.86
N PHE A 144 21.56 -9.27 6.84
CA PHE A 144 22.58 -10.22 7.28
C PHE A 144 23.86 -10.15 6.43
N VAL A 145 23.71 -10.14 5.09
CA VAL A 145 24.86 -10.02 4.18
C VAL A 145 25.63 -8.73 4.42
N ARG A 146 24.92 -7.60 4.48
CA ARG A 146 25.56 -6.29 4.74
C ARG A 146 26.23 -6.20 6.10
N ALA A 147 25.59 -6.73 7.14
CA ALA A 147 26.20 -6.77 8.47
C ALA A 147 27.51 -7.55 8.48
N LYS A 148 27.53 -8.68 7.77
CA LYS A 148 28.71 -9.52 7.63
C LYS A 148 29.84 -8.83 6.85
N GLU A 149 29.52 -8.16 5.76
CA GLU A 149 30.45 -7.37 4.96
C GLU A 149 31.06 -6.19 5.75
N GLN A 150 30.28 -5.56 6.61
CA GLN A 150 30.68 -4.40 7.42
C GLN A 150 31.29 -4.80 8.78
N GLY A 151 31.29 -6.09 9.12
CA GLY A 151 31.79 -6.56 10.40
C GLY A 151 30.99 -6.05 11.62
N VAL A 152 29.68 -5.78 11.42
CA VAL A 152 28.78 -5.30 12.48
C VAL A 152 27.85 -6.41 12.95
N GLY A 153 27.37 -6.29 14.19
CA GLY A 153 26.52 -7.28 14.83
C GLY A 153 27.28 -8.16 15.83
N THR A 154 26.56 -9.03 16.53
CA THR A 154 27.13 -9.98 17.49
C THR A 154 26.87 -11.39 16.98
N GLN A 155 27.93 -12.17 16.82
CA GLN A 155 27.82 -13.59 16.52
C GLN A 155 27.58 -14.34 17.82
N VAL A 156 26.58 -15.21 17.84
CA VAL A 156 26.26 -16.10 18.94
C VAL A 156 26.25 -17.54 18.45
N ASP A 157 26.76 -18.45 19.24
CA ASP A 157 26.64 -19.89 19.00
C ASP A 157 25.36 -20.37 19.70
N LEU A 158 24.47 -21.05 18.97
CA LEU A 158 23.20 -21.59 19.46
C LEU A 158 23.33 -23.05 19.80
#